data_70f74d7381e98f8d37b7e32f7115b47f
#
_entry.id   70f74d7381e98f8d37b7e32f7115b47f
#
_cell.length_a   1.000
_cell.length_b   1.000
_cell.length_c   1.000
_cell.angle_alpha   90.00
_cell.angle_beta   90.00
_cell.angle_gamma   90.00
#
_symmetry.space_group_name_H-M   'P 1'
#
loop_
_entity.id
_entity.type
_entity.pdbx_description
1 polymer ?
#
loop_
_entity_poly.entity_id
_entity_poly.type
_entity_poly.pdbx_seq_one_letter_code
_entity_poly.pdbx_strand_id
1 'polypeptide(L)'
;MSMMDSLAQADAQAFEAIEKEEVPMNITIGSDHGAVELKDEVKMVLREFDGVHVKDVGTFGRDAVDYPDIAREVCADVTSGRADRGILLCGTGVGISIAANKIRGIRAALCGDVYTAIMSRKHNDANVLAMGGRVTGFGPAGEIVRAWIRTEFEGGRHARRVEKMMALQDKKID
;
A
#
# COMPACT_ATOMS: atom_id res chain seq x y z
N MET A 1 32.01 -23.98 26.29
CA MET A 1 31.05 -23.08 25.62
C MET A 1 31.38 -21.68 26.12
N SER A 2 31.87 -20.84 25.25
CA SER A 2 32.41 -19.51 25.63
C SER A 2 31.23 -18.55 25.83
N MET A 3 31.42 -17.53 26.65
CA MET A 3 30.45 -16.47 26.90
C MET A 3 30.04 -15.74 25.59
N MET A 4 30.93 -15.73 24.58
CA MET A 4 30.68 -15.20 23.25
C MET A 4 29.75 -16.09 22.44
N ASP A 5 29.83 -17.42 22.58
CA ASP A 5 28.91 -18.36 21.89
C ASP A 5 27.48 -18.24 22.44
N SER A 6 27.35 -17.93 23.74
CA SER A 6 26.03 -17.73 24.38
C SER A 6 25.37 -16.42 23.96
N LEU A 7 26.16 -15.33 23.76
CA LEU A 7 25.64 -14.05 23.26
C LEU A 7 25.23 -14.14 21.79
N ALA A 8 26.04 -14.79 20.95
CA ALA A 8 25.71 -15.00 19.54
C ALA A 8 24.46 -15.87 19.35
N GLN A 9 24.24 -16.86 20.22
CA GLN A 9 23.01 -17.67 20.20
C GLN A 9 21.80 -16.91 20.71
N ALA A 10 21.96 -16.04 21.71
CA ALA A 10 20.87 -15.19 22.21
C ALA A 10 20.46 -14.15 21.17
N ASP A 11 21.42 -13.54 20.47
CA ASP A 11 21.14 -12.60 19.38
C ASP A 11 20.49 -13.29 18.17
N ALA A 12 20.91 -14.50 17.83
CA ALA A 12 20.29 -15.30 16.77
C ALA A 12 18.84 -15.72 17.13
N GLN A 13 18.59 -16.10 18.37
CA GLN A 13 17.25 -16.43 18.86
C GLN A 13 16.34 -15.19 18.97
N ALA A 14 16.90 -14.02 19.30
CA ALA A 14 16.15 -12.76 19.30
C ALA A 14 15.78 -12.31 17.86
N PHE A 15 16.57 -12.68 16.87
CA PHE A 15 16.25 -12.42 15.46
C PHE A 15 15.22 -13.41 14.87
N GLU A 16 15.15 -14.64 15.39
CA GLU A 16 14.19 -15.66 14.97
C GLU A 16 12.78 -15.49 15.58
N ALA A 17 12.64 -14.70 16.63
CA ALA A 17 11.38 -14.53 17.36
C ALA A 17 10.67 -13.20 17.06
N ILE A 18 10.79 -12.66 15.85
CA ILE A 18 9.78 -11.71 15.38
C ILE A 18 8.58 -12.57 14.98
N GLU A 19 7.67 -12.80 15.94
CA GLU A 19 6.34 -13.34 15.61
C GLU A 19 5.76 -12.44 14.52
N LYS A 20 5.58 -13.02 13.32
CA LYS A 20 4.93 -12.29 12.25
C LYS A 20 3.53 -11.93 12.68
N GLU A 21 3.20 -10.67 12.58
CA GLU A 21 1.86 -10.18 12.87
C GLU A 21 0.88 -10.81 11.88
N GLU A 22 -0.13 -11.53 12.40
CA GLU A 22 -1.18 -12.11 11.58
C GLU A 22 -2.15 -11.02 11.13
N VAL A 23 -2.11 -10.70 9.84
CA VAL A 23 -2.98 -9.70 9.21
C VAL A 23 -3.66 -10.33 7.99
N PRO A 24 -4.76 -11.08 8.17
CA PRO A 24 -5.45 -11.71 7.05
C PRO A 24 -5.99 -10.64 6.09
N MET A 25 -5.35 -10.50 4.92
CA MET A 25 -5.67 -9.45 3.97
C MET A 25 -5.27 -9.83 2.54
N ASN A 26 -6.14 -9.55 1.58
CA ASN A 26 -5.85 -9.65 0.16
C ASN A 26 -5.42 -8.29 -0.38
N ILE A 27 -4.25 -8.21 -0.99
CA ILE A 27 -3.71 -6.98 -1.58
C ILE A 27 -3.47 -7.19 -3.06
N THR A 28 -3.97 -6.29 -3.89
CA THR A 28 -3.56 -6.21 -5.28
C THR A 28 -2.56 -5.07 -5.44
N ILE A 29 -1.39 -5.38 -6.01
CA ILE A 29 -0.31 -4.42 -6.27
C ILE A 29 -0.05 -4.30 -7.76
N GLY A 30 0.23 -3.08 -8.22
CA GLY A 30 0.66 -2.83 -9.59
C GLY A 30 1.57 -1.61 -9.71
N SER A 31 2.43 -1.62 -10.73
CA SER A 31 3.29 -0.47 -11.05
C SER A 31 3.38 -0.24 -12.55
N ASP A 32 3.67 1.00 -12.95
CA ASP A 32 4.21 1.24 -14.28
C ASP A 32 5.71 0.90 -14.32
N HIS A 33 6.33 1.05 -15.50
CA HIS A 33 7.76 0.80 -15.72
C HIS A 33 8.70 1.68 -14.87
N GLY A 34 8.22 2.80 -14.35
CA GLY A 34 9.00 3.74 -13.53
C GLY A 34 9.14 3.32 -12.06
N ALA A 35 8.48 2.24 -11.63
CA ALA A 35 8.48 1.82 -10.23
C ALA A 35 8.51 0.29 -10.04
N VAL A 36 9.00 -0.48 -11.01
CA VAL A 36 9.08 -1.95 -10.91
C VAL A 36 9.96 -2.38 -9.73
N GLU A 37 11.13 -1.75 -9.57
CA GLU A 37 12.06 -2.07 -8.49
C GLU A 37 11.45 -1.75 -7.12
N LEU A 38 10.74 -0.63 -6.98
CA LEU A 38 10.02 -0.31 -5.75
C LEU A 38 8.88 -1.29 -5.49
N LYS A 39 8.19 -1.78 -6.52
CA LYS A 39 7.14 -2.80 -6.38
C LYS A 39 7.71 -4.10 -5.80
N ASP A 40 8.85 -4.53 -6.28
CA ASP A 40 9.49 -5.75 -5.78
C ASP A 40 9.91 -5.59 -4.32
N GLU A 41 10.44 -4.44 -3.93
CA GLU A 41 10.75 -4.12 -2.52
C GLU A 41 9.50 -4.12 -1.65
N VAL A 42 8.42 -3.47 -2.08
CA VAL A 42 7.14 -3.47 -1.36
C VAL A 42 6.59 -4.89 -1.17
N LYS A 43 6.72 -5.74 -2.18
CA LYS A 43 6.32 -7.16 -2.07
C LYS A 43 7.16 -7.92 -1.05
N MET A 44 8.45 -7.59 -0.89
CA MET A 44 9.28 -8.18 0.17
C MET A 44 8.79 -7.76 1.56
N VAL A 45 8.46 -6.48 1.74
CA VAL A 45 7.89 -5.98 3.00
C VAL A 45 6.55 -6.64 3.32
N LEU A 46 5.68 -6.83 2.33
CA LEU A 46 4.38 -7.49 2.54
C LEU A 46 4.49 -8.96 2.99
N ARG A 47 5.59 -9.64 2.67
CA ARG A 47 5.88 -11.01 3.15
C ARG A 47 6.23 -11.08 4.65
N GLU A 48 6.48 -9.95 5.30
CA GLU A 48 6.71 -9.89 6.74
C GLU A 48 5.41 -10.10 7.54
N PHE A 49 4.25 -9.99 6.89
CA PHE A 49 2.93 -10.15 7.51
C PHE A 49 2.34 -11.52 7.19
N ASP A 50 2.05 -12.31 8.21
CA ASP A 50 1.36 -13.57 8.02
C ASP A 50 -0.13 -13.32 7.66
N GLY A 51 -0.65 -14.10 6.72
CA GLY A 51 -2.02 -13.95 6.21
C GLY A 51 -2.20 -12.89 5.11
N VAL A 52 -1.16 -12.13 4.74
CA VAL A 52 -1.24 -11.21 3.60
C VAL A 52 -1.02 -11.97 2.30
N HIS A 53 -2.03 -11.97 1.44
CA HIS A 53 -1.99 -12.54 0.10
C HIS A 53 -1.86 -11.44 -0.95
N VAL A 54 -0.80 -11.50 -1.75
CA VAL A 54 -0.48 -10.45 -2.74
C VAL A 54 -0.72 -10.96 -4.15
N LYS A 55 -1.60 -10.26 -4.89
CA LYS A 55 -1.76 -10.40 -6.35
C LYS A 55 -1.00 -9.26 -7.03
N ASP A 56 -0.01 -9.59 -7.85
CA ASP A 56 0.74 -8.63 -8.66
C ASP A 56 0.17 -8.60 -10.09
N VAL A 57 -0.32 -7.43 -10.52
CA VAL A 57 -0.91 -7.24 -11.86
C VAL A 57 0.07 -6.58 -12.85
N GLY A 58 1.34 -6.43 -12.48
CA GLY A 58 2.39 -5.89 -13.35
C GLY A 58 2.67 -4.40 -13.07
N THR A 59 3.47 -3.68 -13.97
CA THR A 59 4.21 -4.35 -15.05
C THR A 59 5.42 -5.12 -14.50
N PHE A 60 5.94 -6.07 -15.26
CA PHE A 60 7.06 -6.94 -14.83
C PHE A 60 8.39 -6.56 -15.52
N GLY A 61 8.38 -5.59 -16.39
CA GLY A 61 9.54 -5.16 -17.18
C GLY A 61 9.68 -3.66 -17.24
N ARG A 62 10.67 -3.22 -18.02
CA ARG A 62 10.99 -1.79 -18.22
C ARG A 62 10.32 -1.18 -19.44
N ASP A 63 9.58 -1.97 -20.22
CA ASP A 63 8.84 -1.46 -21.37
C ASP A 63 7.77 -0.47 -20.90
N ALA A 64 7.61 0.61 -21.64
CA ALA A 64 6.67 1.66 -21.29
C ALA A 64 5.23 1.13 -21.28
N VAL A 65 4.53 1.34 -20.18
CA VAL A 65 3.12 1.05 -20.02
C VAL A 65 2.41 2.28 -19.45
N ASP A 66 1.14 2.39 -19.74
CA ASP A 66 0.32 3.50 -19.27
C ASP A 66 -0.19 3.21 -17.86
N TYR A 67 0.23 4.02 -16.89
CA TYR A 67 -0.15 3.87 -15.48
C TYR A 67 -1.67 3.86 -15.23
N PRO A 68 -2.55 4.52 -16.03
CA PRO A 68 -4.00 4.43 -15.81
C PRO A 68 -4.56 3.02 -16.03
N ASP A 69 -3.96 2.22 -16.92
CA ASP A 69 -4.40 0.84 -17.13
C ASP A 69 -4.08 -0.03 -15.92
N ILE A 70 -2.88 0.16 -15.33
CA ILE A 70 -2.51 -0.50 -14.08
C ILE A 70 -3.44 -0.07 -12.94
N ALA A 71 -3.72 1.24 -12.83
CA ALA A 71 -4.67 1.75 -11.83
C ALA A 71 -6.05 1.09 -11.97
N ARG A 72 -6.55 0.93 -13.20
CA ARG A 72 -7.83 0.28 -13.47
C ARG A 72 -7.86 -1.16 -12.96
N GLU A 73 -6.81 -1.94 -13.20
CA GLU A 73 -6.76 -3.36 -12.79
C GLU A 73 -6.75 -3.50 -11.27
N VAL A 74 -5.86 -2.77 -10.57
CA VAL A 74 -5.80 -2.80 -9.10
C VAL A 74 -7.12 -2.34 -8.49
N CYS A 75 -7.67 -1.23 -8.98
CA CYS A 75 -8.92 -0.68 -8.45
C CYS A 75 -10.13 -1.57 -8.74
N ALA A 76 -10.14 -2.32 -9.84
CA ALA A 76 -11.19 -3.30 -10.13
C ALA A 76 -11.21 -4.45 -9.11
N ASP A 77 -10.05 -4.89 -8.65
CA ASP A 77 -9.99 -5.90 -7.59
C ASP A 77 -10.50 -5.35 -6.26
N VAL A 78 -10.10 -4.13 -5.89
CA VAL A 78 -10.55 -3.49 -4.65
C VAL A 78 -12.07 -3.24 -4.67
N THR A 79 -12.60 -2.68 -5.76
CA THR A 79 -14.03 -2.35 -5.85
C THR A 79 -14.95 -3.56 -5.96
N SER A 80 -14.44 -4.68 -6.46
CA SER A 80 -15.19 -5.96 -6.52
C SER A 80 -15.06 -6.82 -5.26
N GLY A 81 -14.25 -6.40 -4.27
CA GLY A 81 -14.00 -7.17 -3.05
C GLY A 81 -13.05 -8.37 -3.24
N ARG A 82 -12.38 -8.49 -4.38
CA ARG A 82 -11.31 -9.49 -4.58
C ARG A 82 -10.03 -9.13 -3.82
N ALA A 83 -9.82 -7.85 -3.57
CA ALA A 83 -8.77 -7.35 -2.69
C ALA A 83 -9.37 -6.41 -1.65
N ASP A 84 -8.86 -6.50 -0.42
CA ASP A 84 -9.23 -5.61 0.67
C ASP A 84 -8.61 -4.23 0.48
N ARG A 85 -7.37 -4.19 -0.04
CA ARG A 85 -6.60 -2.97 -0.29
C ARG A 85 -5.79 -3.06 -1.58
N GLY A 86 -5.48 -1.91 -2.16
CA GLY A 86 -4.62 -1.80 -3.35
C GLY A 86 -3.33 -1.03 -3.07
N ILE A 87 -2.26 -1.36 -3.81
CA ILE A 87 -1.02 -0.57 -3.82
C ILE A 87 -0.66 -0.24 -5.26
N LEU A 88 -0.46 1.05 -5.55
CA LEU A 88 -0.19 1.57 -6.88
C LEU A 88 1.10 2.38 -6.91
N LEU A 89 1.97 2.06 -7.84
CA LEU A 89 3.29 2.65 -7.94
C LEU A 89 3.54 3.17 -9.36
N CYS A 90 4.08 4.38 -9.48
CA CYS A 90 4.59 4.91 -10.75
C CYS A 90 5.82 5.77 -10.50
N GLY A 91 6.31 6.50 -11.48
CA GLY A 91 7.52 7.32 -11.31
C GLY A 91 7.43 8.29 -10.13
N THR A 92 6.31 9.00 -9.95
CA THR A 92 6.11 9.98 -8.86
C THR A 92 4.96 9.64 -7.92
N GLY A 93 4.14 8.66 -8.26
CA GLY A 93 2.89 8.34 -7.55
C GLY A 93 1.72 9.28 -7.87
N VAL A 94 1.99 10.48 -8.40
CA VAL A 94 0.97 11.51 -8.63
C VAL A 94 -0.06 11.07 -9.67
N GLY A 95 0.39 10.75 -10.89
CA GLY A 95 -0.51 10.41 -11.99
C GLY A 95 -1.38 9.18 -11.68
N ILE A 96 -0.78 8.13 -11.11
CA ILE A 96 -1.48 6.89 -10.79
C ILE A 96 -2.50 7.08 -9.67
N SER A 97 -2.22 7.94 -8.68
CA SER A 97 -3.18 8.28 -7.62
C SER A 97 -4.36 9.07 -8.15
N ILE A 98 -4.13 10.01 -9.08
CA ILE A 98 -5.19 10.76 -9.75
C ILE A 98 -6.08 9.81 -10.57
N ALA A 99 -5.47 8.91 -11.35
CA ALA A 99 -6.19 7.93 -12.16
C ALA A 99 -7.06 7.01 -11.28
N ALA A 100 -6.50 6.48 -10.20
CA ALA A 100 -7.21 5.64 -9.25
C ALA A 100 -8.44 6.36 -8.66
N ASN A 101 -8.30 7.63 -8.27
CA ASN A 101 -9.39 8.43 -7.70
C ASN A 101 -10.49 8.82 -8.71
N LYS A 102 -10.32 8.53 -10.02
CA LYS A 102 -11.41 8.62 -11.00
C LYS A 102 -12.34 7.40 -10.98
N ILE A 103 -11.93 6.33 -10.30
CA ILE A 103 -12.70 5.09 -10.22
C ILE A 103 -13.62 5.14 -8.99
N ARG A 104 -14.91 4.90 -9.21
CA ARG A 104 -15.90 4.93 -8.15
C ARG A 104 -15.55 3.93 -7.03
N GLY A 105 -15.69 4.37 -5.78
CA GLY A 105 -15.38 3.54 -4.61
C GLY A 105 -13.92 3.58 -4.16
N ILE A 106 -13.03 4.21 -4.94
CA ILE A 106 -11.62 4.33 -4.60
C ILE A 106 -11.33 5.62 -3.82
N ARG A 107 -10.49 5.46 -2.81
CA ARG A 107 -9.87 6.52 -2.02
C ARG A 107 -8.37 6.26 -2.02
N ALA A 108 -7.71 6.68 -3.11
CA ALA A 108 -6.27 6.53 -3.26
C ALA A 108 -5.54 7.68 -2.58
N ALA A 109 -4.63 7.35 -1.66
CA ALA A 109 -3.78 8.31 -0.98
C ALA A 109 -2.35 8.24 -1.52
N LEU A 110 -1.84 9.35 -2.05
CA LEU A 110 -0.43 9.51 -2.35
C LEU A 110 0.31 9.81 -1.05
N CYS A 111 1.15 8.89 -0.59
CA CYS A 111 1.91 9.04 0.65
C CYS A 111 3.40 9.05 0.37
N GLY A 112 4.09 10.08 0.85
CA GLY A 112 5.55 10.23 0.79
C GLY A 112 6.24 10.04 2.15
N ASP A 113 5.46 9.84 3.21
CA ASP A 113 5.93 9.68 4.59
C ASP A 113 4.98 8.82 5.42
N VAL A 114 5.47 8.35 6.57
CA VAL A 114 4.73 7.48 7.49
C VAL A 114 3.51 8.17 8.09
N TYR A 115 3.61 9.47 8.41
CA TYR A 115 2.50 10.20 9.02
C TYR A 115 1.30 10.29 8.08
N THR A 116 1.54 10.68 6.82
CA THR A 116 0.47 10.73 5.81
C THR A 116 -0.12 9.35 5.53
N ALA A 117 0.68 8.30 5.55
CA ALA A 117 0.20 6.92 5.42
C ALA A 117 -0.75 6.54 6.56
N ILE A 118 -0.36 6.77 7.81
CA ILE A 118 -1.20 6.53 8.99
C ILE A 118 -2.50 7.35 8.90
N MET A 119 -2.40 8.65 8.63
CA MET A 119 -3.58 9.53 8.59
C MET A 119 -4.52 9.20 7.43
N SER A 120 -4.00 8.74 6.28
CA SER A 120 -4.82 8.30 5.17
C SER A 120 -5.74 7.13 5.54
N ARG A 121 -5.25 6.22 6.39
CA ARG A 121 -6.07 5.14 6.93
C ARG A 121 -7.01 5.64 8.02
N LYS A 122 -6.47 6.24 9.07
CA LYS A 122 -7.25 6.67 10.25
C LYS A 122 -8.40 7.62 9.90
N HIS A 123 -8.14 8.59 9.04
CA HIS A 123 -9.08 9.67 8.78
C HIS A 123 -9.88 9.50 7.49
N ASN A 124 -9.31 8.87 6.46
CA ASN A 124 -9.90 8.81 5.13
C ASN A 124 -10.31 7.39 4.71
N ASP A 125 -10.00 6.39 5.52
CA ASP A 125 -10.18 4.99 5.16
C ASP A 125 -9.68 4.71 3.74
N ALA A 126 -8.47 5.22 3.42
CA ALA A 126 -7.89 5.06 2.09
C ALA A 126 -7.71 3.57 1.78
N ASN A 127 -8.37 3.09 0.74
CA ASN A 127 -8.32 1.69 0.32
C ASN A 127 -7.25 1.42 -0.75
N VAL A 128 -6.59 2.48 -1.22
CA VAL A 128 -5.45 2.38 -2.15
C VAL A 128 -4.32 3.29 -1.67
N LEU A 129 -3.12 2.72 -1.54
CA LEU A 129 -1.88 3.46 -1.30
C LEU A 129 -1.19 3.75 -2.63
N ALA A 130 -0.76 4.98 -2.87
CA ALA A 130 0.07 5.32 -4.02
C ALA A 130 1.42 5.87 -3.58
N MET A 131 2.51 5.47 -4.27
CA MET A 131 3.88 5.95 -4.02
C MET A 131 4.65 6.12 -5.34
N GLY A 132 5.77 6.84 -5.26
CA GLY A 132 6.61 7.14 -6.42
C GLY A 132 7.98 6.48 -6.37
N GLY A 133 8.30 5.61 -7.34
CA GLY A 133 9.58 4.90 -7.39
C GLY A 133 10.82 5.77 -7.63
N ARG A 134 10.63 7.01 -8.09
CA ARG A 134 11.73 7.96 -8.31
C ARG A 134 11.89 9.00 -7.20
N VAL A 135 10.95 9.01 -6.24
CA VAL A 135 10.91 10.02 -5.17
C VAL A 135 10.88 9.41 -3.78
N THR A 136 10.50 8.14 -3.65
CA THR A 136 10.47 7.43 -2.38
C THR A 136 11.59 6.39 -2.38
N GLY A 137 12.53 6.51 -1.45
CA GLY A 137 13.58 5.50 -1.26
C GLY A 137 13.01 4.19 -0.69
N PHE A 138 13.69 3.06 -0.87
CA PHE A 138 13.22 1.74 -0.46
C PHE A 138 12.96 1.64 1.05
N GLY A 139 13.86 2.15 1.88
CA GLY A 139 13.68 2.18 3.33
C GLY A 139 12.42 2.94 3.76
N PRO A 140 12.27 4.22 3.40
CA PRO A 140 11.04 4.98 3.65
C PRO A 140 9.78 4.31 3.11
N ALA A 141 9.82 3.72 1.90
CA ALA A 141 8.66 3.01 1.34
C ALA A 141 8.26 1.80 2.19
N GLY A 142 9.23 1.03 2.69
CA GLY A 142 8.97 -0.08 3.60
C GLY A 142 8.24 0.38 4.87
N GLU A 143 8.70 1.47 5.51
CA GLU A 143 8.05 2.01 6.70
C GLU A 143 6.64 2.55 6.42
N ILE A 144 6.44 3.20 5.26
CA ILE A 144 5.12 3.65 4.80
C ILE A 144 4.17 2.46 4.68
N VAL A 145 4.60 1.38 4.02
CA VAL A 145 3.78 0.18 3.81
C VAL A 145 3.45 -0.49 5.15
N ARG A 146 4.44 -0.71 6.04
CA ARG A 146 4.21 -1.29 7.36
C ARG A 146 3.20 -0.49 8.17
N ALA A 147 3.35 0.81 8.21
CA ALA A 147 2.42 1.70 8.91
C ALA A 147 1.02 1.65 8.29
N TRP A 148 0.92 1.66 6.96
CA TRP A 148 -0.36 1.67 6.25
C TRP A 148 -1.14 0.35 6.41
N ILE A 149 -0.44 -0.79 6.39
CA ILE A 149 -1.05 -2.11 6.58
C ILE A 149 -1.61 -2.26 8.00
N ARG A 150 -0.87 -1.84 9.02
CA ARG A 150 -1.26 -1.96 10.45
C ARG A 150 -2.34 -0.98 10.89
N THR A 151 -2.54 0.10 10.14
CA THR A 151 -3.43 1.16 10.57
C THR A 151 -4.88 0.88 10.17
N GLU A 152 -5.76 0.86 11.17
CA GLU A 152 -7.19 0.74 10.99
C GLU A 152 -7.89 2.10 10.90
N PHE A 153 -9.12 2.11 10.40
CA PHE A 153 -9.95 3.31 10.31
C PHE A 153 -10.51 3.69 11.69
N GLU A 154 -10.39 4.96 12.08
CA GLU A 154 -10.90 5.44 13.36
C GLU A 154 -12.42 5.56 13.43
N GLY A 155 -13.12 5.65 12.30
CA GLY A 155 -14.58 5.84 12.29
C GLY A 155 -15.03 7.18 12.87
N GLY A 156 -16.14 7.17 13.60
CA GLY A 156 -16.66 8.35 14.31
C GLY A 156 -16.86 9.58 13.41
N ARG A 157 -16.28 10.71 13.79
CA ARG A 157 -16.35 11.96 12.99
C ARG A 157 -15.76 11.81 11.59
N HIS A 158 -14.81 10.87 11.40
CA HIS A 158 -14.16 10.63 10.11
C HIS A 158 -15.08 9.87 9.17
N ALA A 159 -15.90 8.93 9.66
CA ALA A 159 -16.88 8.20 8.85
C ALA A 159 -17.83 9.16 8.13
N ARG A 160 -18.40 10.13 8.83
CA ARG A 160 -19.26 11.16 8.22
C ARG A 160 -18.55 11.98 7.12
N ARG A 161 -17.24 12.24 7.27
CA ARG A 161 -16.44 12.95 6.26
C ARG A 161 -16.19 12.09 5.05
N VAL A 162 -15.89 10.80 5.25
CA VAL A 162 -15.72 9.82 4.18
C VAL A 162 -17.02 9.67 3.39
N GLU A 163 -18.18 9.54 4.06
CA GLU A 163 -19.48 9.50 3.40
C GLU A 163 -19.73 10.73 2.52
N LYS A 164 -19.46 11.94 3.04
CA LYS A 164 -19.58 13.16 2.26
C LYS A 164 -18.64 13.22 1.06
N MET A 165 -17.41 12.79 1.25
CA MET A 165 -16.41 12.71 0.15
C MET A 165 -16.86 11.72 -0.92
N MET A 166 -17.33 10.54 -0.53
CA MET A 166 -17.82 9.53 -1.48
C MET A 166 -19.07 9.99 -2.24
N ALA A 167 -19.96 10.75 -1.59
CA ALA A 167 -21.14 11.32 -2.23
C ALA A 167 -20.81 12.35 -3.34
N LEU A 168 -19.60 12.91 -3.37
CA LEU A 168 -19.16 13.79 -4.47
C LEU A 168 -19.03 13.07 -5.81
N GLN A 169 -18.82 11.75 -5.79
CA GLN A 169 -18.75 10.94 -7.03
C GLN A 169 -20.08 10.87 -7.78
N ASP A 170 -21.19 11.16 -7.10
CA ASP A 170 -22.56 11.11 -7.64
C ASP A 170 -23.14 12.45 -8.00
N LYS A 171 -22.51 13.55 -7.54
CA LYS A 171 -23.03 14.91 -7.73
C LYS A 171 -22.43 15.54 -8.97
N LYS A 172 -23.29 16.02 -9.88
CA LYS A 172 -22.89 17.08 -10.81
C LYS A 172 -22.69 18.33 -9.96
N ILE A 173 -21.52 18.93 -10.08
CA ILE A 173 -21.25 20.26 -9.51
C ILE A 173 -21.75 21.24 -10.57
N ASP A 174 -22.88 21.92 -10.28
CA ASP A 174 -23.40 22.99 -11.11
C ASP A 174 -22.54 24.23 -11.03
#